data_36848b7b7e795037fbea3cf9c06ec4c7
#
_entry.id   36848b7b7e795037fbea3cf9c06ec4c7
#
_cell.length_a   1.000
_cell.length_b   1.000
_cell.length_c   1.000
_cell.angle_alpha   90.00
_cell.angle_beta   90.00
_cell.angle_gamma   90.00
#
_symmetry.space_group_name_H-M   'P 1'
#
loop_
_entity.id
_entity.type
_entity.pdbx_description
1 polymer ?
#
loop_
_entity_poly.entity_id
_entity_poly.type
_entity_poly.pdbx_seq_one_letter_code
_entity_poly.pdbx_strand_id
1 'polypeptide(L)'
;MNTNYLENNHLVLVGKVTSEKKFSHEIYGESFYIFDLEVARLSGNADIIPITISERLILEKELEIGDRVEIEGQFRSYNSYENEKNRLILTVFAKDIKYLTEEEENLAEKVSNEVTLVGYICKKPIYRQTPFGREISDILLAVNRAYNKSDYIPAIAWGRNARFCQNMQVGTELKIIGRV
;
A
#
# COMPACT_ATOMS: atom_id res chain seq x y z
N MET A 1 -27.25 -4.97 -4.24
CA MET A 1 -26.17 -4.01 -4.59
C MET A 1 -24.88 -4.54 -4.04
N ASN A 2 -23.93 -4.82 -4.89
CA ASN A 2 -22.67 -5.43 -4.47
C ASN A 2 -21.82 -4.45 -3.68
N THR A 3 -21.81 -4.60 -2.38
CA THR A 3 -20.95 -3.90 -1.40
C THR A 3 -19.49 -4.38 -1.42
N ASN A 4 -19.12 -5.25 -2.37
CA ASN A 4 -17.84 -5.95 -2.38
C ASN A 4 -16.65 -5.12 -2.91
N TYR A 5 -16.87 -3.91 -3.43
CA TYR A 5 -15.75 -3.07 -3.91
C TYR A 5 -14.94 -2.41 -2.79
N LEU A 6 -15.44 -2.42 -1.56
CA LEU A 6 -14.75 -1.80 -0.42
C LEU A 6 -13.78 -2.75 0.29
N GLU A 7 -13.84 -4.06 0.01
CA GLU A 7 -13.05 -5.08 0.73
C GLU A 7 -11.88 -5.65 -0.07
N ASN A 8 -11.73 -5.28 -1.36
CA ASN A 8 -10.68 -5.85 -2.20
C ASN A 8 -9.31 -5.19 -2.06
N ASN A 9 -9.23 -4.08 -1.34
CA ASN A 9 -8.02 -3.28 -1.18
C ASN A 9 -8.11 -2.51 0.13
N HIS A 10 -7.51 -3.03 1.16
CA HIS A 10 -7.54 -2.45 2.49
C HIS A 10 -6.20 -2.61 3.18
N LEU A 11 -5.75 -1.55 3.83
CA LEU A 11 -4.55 -1.59 4.68
C LEU A 11 -4.69 -0.63 5.85
N VAL A 12 -3.95 -0.96 6.91
CA VAL A 12 -3.74 -0.11 8.07
C VAL A 12 -2.25 0.01 8.32
N LEU A 13 -1.74 1.22 8.29
CA LEU A 13 -0.34 1.53 8.57
C LEU A 13 -0.21 2.36 9.83
N VAL A 14 0.75 2.03 10.65
CA VAL A 14 1.18 2.86 11.78
C VAL A 14 2.61 3.30 11.54
N GLY A 15 2.87 4.57 11.69
CA GLY A 15 4.19 5.10 11.47
C GLY A 15 4.34 6.57 11.87
N LYS A 16 5.48 7.11 11.52
CA LYS A 16 5.85 8.48 11.79
C LYS A 16 5.96 9.29 10.50
N VAL A 17 5.40 10.48 10.51
CA VAL A 17 5.52 11.44 9.40
C VAL A 17 6.96 11.94 9.31
N THR A 18 7.58 11.78 8.14
CA THR A 18 9.00 12.12 7.92
C THR A 18 9.22 13.23 6.90
N SER A 19 8.19 13.66 6.20
CA SER A 19 8.27 14.78 5.27
C SER A 19 7.14 15.78 5.46
N GLU A 20 7.34 17.00 5.00
CA GLU A 20 6.25 17.96 4.84
C GLU A 20 5.27 17.46 3.77
N LYS A 21 4.00 17.81 3.93
CA LYS A 21 3.00 17.58 2.90
C LYS A 21 3.24 18.48 1.70
N LYS A 22 3.16 17.91 0.51
CA LYS A 22 3.27 18.62 -0.77
C LYS A 22 1.95 18.51 -1.52
N PHE A 23 1.51 19.60 -2.14
CA PHE A 23 0.34 19.56 -3.02
C PHE A 23 0.55 18.55 -4.14
N SER A 24 -0.44 17.70 -4.36
CA SER A 24 -0.44 16.68 -5.41
C SER A 24 -1.36 17.09 -6.57
N HIS A 25 -2.64 17.20 -6.30
CA HIS A 25 -3.66 17.50 -7.30
C HIS A 25 -4.95 17.98 -6.62
N GLU A 26 -5.88 18.44 -7.44
CA GLU A 26 -7.22 18.83 -7.01
C GLU A 26 -8.27 18.08 -7.85
N ILE A 27 -9.32 17.61 -7.20
CA ILE A 27 -10.48 17.00 -7.85
C ILE A 27 -11.74 17.67 -7.30
N TYR A 28 -12.52 18.31 -8.18
CA TYR A 28 -13.77 18.97 -7.82
C TYR A 28 -13.67 19.93 -6.63
N GLY A 29 -12.58 20.70 -6.55
CA GLY A 29 -12.35 21.67 -5.49
C GLY A 29 -11.81 21.09 -4.19
N GLU A 30 -11.52 19.80 -4.13
CA GLU A 30 -10.88 19.11 -3.02
C GLU A 30 -9.39 18.91 -3.33
N SER A 31 -8.54 19.44 -2.46
CA SER A 31 -7.08 19.34 -2.60
C SER A 31 -6.54 18.07 -1.97
N PHE A 32 -5.60 17.45 -2.66
CA PHE A 32 -4.87 16.27 -2.19
C PHE A 32 -3.39 16.57 -2.04
N TYR A 33 -2.82 16.03 -0.98
CA TYR A 33 -1.42 16.20 -0.63
C TYR A 33 -0.71 14.84 -0.55
N ILE A 34 0.60 14.85 -0.73
CA ILE A 34 1.46 13.68 -0.54
C ILE A 34 2.49 13.99 0.55
N PHE A 35 2.70 13.02 1.43
CA PHE A 35 3.76 13.02 2.44
C PHE A 35 4.34 11.62 2.61
N ASP A 36 5.49 11.52 3.24
CA ASP A 36 6.18 10.28 3.53
C ASP A 36 5.90 9.80 4.95
N LEU A 37 5.55 8.53 5.08
CA LEU A 37 5.33 7.84 6.34
C LEU A 37 6.42 6.78 6.52
N GLU A 38 7.18 6.87 7.61
CA GLU A 38 8.12 5.82 8.03
C GLU A 38 7.35 4.74 8.79
N VAL A 39 7.42 3.51 8.26
CA VAL A 39 6.72 2.34 8.80
C VAL A 39 7.74 1.29 9.22
N ALA A 40 7.69 0.87 10.48
CA ALA A 40 8.62 -0.12 11.01
C ALA A 40 8.33 -1.53 10.48
N ARG A 41 9.39 -2.26 10.11
CA ARG A 41 9.32 -3.70 9.82
C ARG A 41 9.54 -4.51 11.11
N LEU A 42 9.06 -5.75 11.10
CA LEU A 42 9.36 -6.72 12.18
C LEU A 42 10.85 -7.00 12.33
N SER A 43 11.66 -6.75 11.31
CA SER A 43 13.12 -6.93 11.31
C SER A 43 13.90 -5.80 11.98
N GLY A 44 13.22 -4.74 12.43
CA GLY A 44 13.85 -3.54 12.99
C GLY A 44 14.27 -2.49 11.95
N ASN A 45 14.14 -2.78 10.67
CA ASN A 45 14.28 -1.79 9.59
C ASN A 45 12.96 -1.03 9.41
N ALA A 46 13.02 0.08 8.67
CA ALA A 46 11.83 0.86 8.31
C ALA A 46 11.73 1.04 6.79
N ASP A 47 10.49 1.20 6.32
CA ASP A 47 10.18 1.59 4.95
C ASP A 47 9.57 2.97 4.92
N ILE A 48 9.84 3.71 3.86
CA ILE A 48 9.20 4.99 3.60
C ILE A 48 8.08 4.76 2.59
N ILE A 49 6.85 5.04 3.03
CA ILE A 49 5.64 4.83 2.24
C ILE A 49 5.03 6.19 1.89
N PRO A 50 4.87 6.51 0.59
CA PRO A 50 4.18 7.73 0.20
C PRO A 50 2.66 7.61 0.44
N ILE A 51 2.12 8.59 1.15
CA ILE A 51 0.70 8.67 1.50
C ILE A 51 0.07 9.84 0.75
N THR A 52 -1.02 9.57 0.04
CA THR A 52 -1.89 10.60 -0.54
C THR A 52 -3.08 10.84 0.37
N ILE A 53 -3.30 12.06 0.77
CA ILE A 53 -4.35 12.42 1.73
C ILE A 53 -5.17 13.61 1.26
N SER A 54 -6.48 13.56 1.45
CA SER A 54 -7.38 14.69 1.24
C SER A 54 -7.19 15.75 2.32
N GLU A 55 -7.27 17.02 1.93
CA GLU A 55 -7.27 18.14 2.86
C GLU A 55 -8.34 18.01 3.96
N ARG A 56 -9.49 17.39 3.66
CA ARG A 56 -10.57 17.19 4.62
C ARG A 56 -10.18 16.38 5.84
N LEU A 57 -9.25 15.44 5.70
CA LEU A 57 -8.79 14.60 6.80
C LEU A 57 -7.84 15.31 7.75
N ILE A 58 -7.27 16.43 7.33
CA ILE A 58 -6.27 17.20 8.08
C ILE A 58 -6.74 18.62 8.42
N LEU A 59 -8.03 18.91 8.29
CA LEU A 59 -8.59 20.22 8.61
C LEU A 59 -8.54 20.55 10.11
N GLU A 60 -8.81 19.56 10.96
CA GLU A 60 -8.86 19.76 12.41
C GLU A 60 -7.48 19.84 13.05
N LYS A 61 -6.54 19.10 12.50
CA LYS A 61 -5.13 19.10 12.92
C LYS A 61 -4.22 19.04 11.69
N GLU A 62 -3.38 20.05 11.54
CA GLU A 62 -2.36 20.06 10.51
C GLU A 62 -1.32 18.96 10.75
N LEU A 63 -0.89 18.34 9.66
CA LEU A 63 0.09 17.27 9.68
C LEU A 63 1.51 17.86 9.79
N GLU A 64 2.25 17.41 10.78
CA GLU A 64 3.62 17.87 11.03
C GLU A 64 4.62 16.70 11.01
N ILE A 65 5.87 17.00 10.64
CA ILE A 65 6.96 16.04 10.74
C ILE A 65 7.13 15.60 12.19
N GLY A 66 7.21 14.28 12.41
CA GLY A 66 7.29 13.68 13.73
C GLY A 66 5.95 13.23 14.30
N ASP A 67 4.83 13.60 13.69
CA ASP A 67 3.53 13.08 14.09
C ASP A 67 3.49 11.56 13.96
N ARG A 68 2.95 10.91 14.99
CA ARG A 68 2.65 9.48 14.99
C ARG A 68 1.21 9.29 14.56
N VAL A 69 1.01 8.52 13.51
CA VAL A 69 -0.32 8.35 12.92
C VAL A 69 -0.62 6.90 12.56
N GLU A 70 -1.90 6.57 12.64
CA GLU A 70 -2.47 5.38 12.01
C GLU A 70 -3.23 5.82 10.77
N ILE A 71 -2.90 5.24 9.63
CA ILE A 71 -3.53 5.50 8.34
C ILE A 71 -4.31 4.25 7.93
N GLU A 72 -5.60 4.40 7.74
CA GLU A 72 -6.43 3.42 7.05
C GLU A 72 -6.61 3.85 5.61
N GLY A 73 -6.43 2.94 4.67
CA GLY A 73 -6.52 3.30 3.27
C GLY A 73 -6.46 2.14 2.29
N GLN A 74 -6.11 2.49 1.07
CA GLN A 74 -5.98 1.57 -0.06
C GLN A 74 -4.70 1.87 -0.83
N PHE A 75 -4.10 0.85 -1.44
CA PHE A 75 -3.07 1.09 -2.44
C PHE A 75 -3.66 1.68 -3.71
N ARG A 76 -2.92 2.62 -4.28
CA ARG A 76 -3.14 3.16 -5.61
C ARG A 76 -1.86 3.06 -6.43
N SER A 77 -2.02 2.77 -7.70
CA SER A 77 -0.90 2.78 -8.64
C SER A 77 -1.16 3.72 -9.80
N TYR A 78 -0.11 4.32 -10.29
CA TYR A 78 -0.14 5.09 -11.53
C TYR A 78 1.20 4.96 -12.24
N ASN A 79 1.18 5.16 -13.55
CA ASN A 79 2.39 5.20 -14.34
C ASN A 79 2.90 6.64 -14.42
N SER A 80 4.14 6.85 -14.02
CA SER A 80 4.87 8.10 -14.25
C SER A 80 5.80 7.91 -15.44
N TYR A 81 5.81 8.89 -16.33
CA TYR A 81 6.71 8.93 -17.46
C TYR A 81 7.78 9.98 -17.21
N GLU A 82 8.93 9.54 -16.71
CA GLU A 82 10.07 10.38 -16.44
C GLU A 82 11.30 9.85 -17.19
N ASN A 83 12.07 10.74 -17.79
CA ASN A 83 13.32 10.43 -18.51
C ASN A 83 13.16 9.26 -19.52
N GLU A 84 12.10 9.32 -20.33
CA GLU A 84 11.78 8.32 -21.37
C GLU A 84 11.52 6.90 -20.84
N LYS A 85 11.25 6.75 -19.54
CA LYS A 85 10.93 5.47 -18.92
C LYS A 85 9.58 5.52 -18.22
N ASN A 86 8.76 4.51 -18.50
CA ASN A 86 7.55 4.26 -17.73
C ASN A 86 7.94 3.64 -16.39
N ARG A 87 7.50 4.27 -15.31
CA ARG A 87 7.71 3.76 -13.96
C ARG A 87 6.37 3.61 -13.25
N LEU A 88 6.13 2.43 -12.69
CA LEU A 88 4.99 2.21 -11.82
C LEU A 88 5.25 2.86 -10.46
N ILE A 89 4.39 3.77 -10.09
CA ILE A 89 4.42 4.46 -8.79
C ILE A 89 3.28 3.93 -7.95
N LEU A 90 3.58 3.60 -6.70
CA LEU A 90 2.61 3.19 -5.69
C LEU A 90 2.47 4.28 -4.64
N THR A 91 1.25 4.50 -4.20
CA THR A 91 0.93 5.36 -3.06
C THR A 91 -0.18 4.71 -2.23
N VAL A 92 -0.25 5.05 -0.97
CA VAL A 92 -1.40 4.71 -0.13
C VAL A 92 -2.36 5.89 -0.15
N PHE A 93 -3.56 5.66 -0.61
CA PHE A 93 -4.64 6.64 -0.57
C PHE A 93 -5.35 6.54 0.77
N ALA A 94 -5.12 7.53 1.64
CA ALA A 94 -5.69 7.57 2.98
C ALA A 94 -7.21 7.81 2.91
N LYS A 95 -7.95 6.96 3.62
CA LYS A 95 -9.38 7.11 3.87
C LYS A 95 -9.67 7.68 5.25
N ASP A 96 -8.78 7.41 6.19
CA ASP A 96 -8.86 7.92 7.55
C ASP A 96 -7.46 8.09 8.14
N ILE A 97 -7.32 9.01 9.09
CA ILE A 97 -6.11 9.27 9.84
C ILE A 97 -6.43 9.45 11.32
N LYS A 98 -5.66 8.77 12.15
CA LYS A 98 -5.72 8.89 13.60
C LYS A 98 -4.35 9.28 14.13
N TYR A 99 -4.29 10.35 14.92
CA TYR A 99 -3.06 10.76 15.61
C TYR A 99 -2.90 9.94 16.89
N LEU A 100 -1.70 9.43 17.12
CA LEU A 100 -1.40 8.51 18.21
C LEU A 100 -0.44 9.13 19.23
N THR A 101 -0.61 8.74 20.49
CA THR A 101 0.42 8.92 21.51
C THR A 101 1.50 7.85 21.32
N GLU A 102 2.65 7.99 21.99
CA GLU A 102 3.72 6.99 21.95
C GLU A 102 3.28 5.61 22.47
N GLU A 103 2.45 5.59 23.51
CA GLU A 103 1.89 4.34 24.04
C GLU A 103 0.94 3.67 23.05
N GLU A 104 0.07 4.45 22.41
CA GLU A 104 -0.86 3.96 21.40
C GLU A 104 -0.11 3.43 20.16
N GLU A 105 0.97 4.11 19.71
CA GLU A 105 1.84 3.65 18.64
C GLU A 105 2.41 2.26 18.94
N ASN A 106 3.01 2.08 20.12
CA ASN A 106 3.61 0.82 20.53
C ASN A 106 2.62 -0.35 20.58
N LEU A 107 1.36 -0.08 20.92
CA LEU A 107 0.29 -1.09 20.90
C LEU A 107 -0.18 -1.38 19.47
N ALA A 108 -0.35 -0.34 18.67
CA ALA A 108 -0.86 -0.45 17.31
C ALA A 108 0.15 -1.11 16.35
N GLU A 109 1.46 -0.88 16.51
CA GLU A 109 2.51 -1.50 15.68
C GLU A 109 2.48 -3.04 15.71
N LYS A 110 2.00 -3.63 16.80
CA LYS A 110 1.93 -5.09 16.94
C LYS A 110 0.89 -5.74 16.02
N VAL A 111 -0.15 -5.00 15.64
CA VAL A 111 -1.30 -5.50 14.87
C VAL A 111 -1.49 -4.78 13.54
N SER A 112 -0.70 -3.76 13.27
CA SER A 112 -0.81 -2.93 12.07
C SER A 112 0.11 -3.39 10.93
N ASN A 113 0.16 -2.59 9.86
CA ASN A 113 0.89 -2.83 8.61
C ASN A 113 0.37 -4.05 7.85
N GLU A 114 -0.85 -4.49 8.18
CA GLU A 114 -1.53 -5.56 7.47
C GLU A 114 -2.23 -5.01 6.22
N VAL A 115 -2.09 -5.76 5.15
CA VAL A 115 -2.67 -5.47 3.84
C VAL A 115 -3.52 -6.63 3.40
N THR A 116 -4.74 -6.36 2.98
CA THR A 116 -5.61 -7.33 2.30
C THR A 116 -5.90 -6.84 0.89
N LEU A 117 -5.56 -7.66 -0.09
CA LEU A 117 -5.82 -7.41 -1.50
C LEU A 117 -6.57 -8.59 -2.12
N VAL A 118 -7.57 -8.30 -2.93
CA VAL A 118 -8.21 -9.28 -3.80
C VAL A 118 -8.16 -8.76 -5.23
N GLY A 119 -7.59 -9.53 -6.11
CA GLY A 119 -7.41 -9.13 -7.50
C GLY A 119 -7.05 -10.30 -8.39
N TYR A 120 -6.53 -9.99 -9.57
CA TYR A 120 -6.23 -10.97 -10.59
C TYR A 120 -4.76 -10.91 -10.98
N ILE A 121 -4.15 -12.08 -11.14
CA ILE A 121 -2.77 -12.19 -11.65
C ILE A 121 -2.75 -11.64 -13.08
N CYS A 122 -1.95 -10.61 -13.32
CA CYS A 122 -1.86 -9.96 -14.64
C CYS A 122 -0.56 -10.24 -15.39
N LYS A 123 0.41 -10.86 -14.73
CA LYS A 123 1.63 -11.43 -15.32
C LYS A 123 1.92 -12.80 -14.72
N LYS A 124 2.50 -13.70 -15.51
CA LYS A 124 2.94 -14.99 -14.97
C LYS A 124 3.89 -14.75 -13.80
N PRO A 125 3.62 -15.35 -12.61
CA PRO A 125 4.51 -15.23 -11.46
C PRO A 125 5.93 -15.71 -11.79
N ILE A 126 6.92 -15.01 -11.24
CA ILE A 126 8.33 -15.36 -11.43
C ILE A 126 8.84 -16.00 -10.14
N TYR A 127 8.98 -17.32 -10.17
CA TYR A 127 9.56 -18.07 -9.06
C TYR A 127 11.10 -18.07 -9.16
N ARG A 128 11.75 -17.85 -8.02
CA ARG A 128 13.21 -17.91 -7.91
C ARG A 128 13.63 -18.28 -6.48
N GLN A 129 14.87 -18.74 -6.35
CA GLN A 129 15.50 -18.92 -5.05
C GLN A 129 16.51 -17.80 -4.81
N THR A 130 16.55 -17.29 -3.59
CA THR A 130 17.60 -16.36 -3.18
C THR A 130 18.93 -17.11 -2.99
N PRO A 131 20.08 -16.40 -2.95
CA PRO A 131 21.38 -17.02 -2.65
C PRO A 131 21.42 -17.81 -1.34
N PHE A 132 20.54 -17.46 -0.38
CA PHE A 132 20.39 -18.16 0.90
C PHE A 132 19.36 -19.30 0.87
N GLY A 133 18.93 -19.73 -0.32
CA GLY A 133 17.99 -20.84 -0.48
C GLY A 133 16.52 -20.53 -0.15
N ARG A 134 16.16 -19.28 0.07
CA ARG A 134 14.75 -18.88 0.30
C ARG A 134 14.01 -18.86 -1.04
N GLU A 135 12.85 -19.49 -1.06
CA GLU A 135 11.95 -19.50 -2.21
C GLU A 135 11.10 -18.22 -2.21
N ILE A 136 11.04 -17.54 -3.34
CA ILE A 136 10.20 -16.36 -3.54
C ILE A 136 9.50 -16.43 -4.90
N SER A 137 8.31 -15.82 -4.97
CA SER A 137 7.60 -15.57 -6.23
C SER A 137 7.22 -14.10 -6.31
N ASP A 138 7.65 -13.46 -7.39
CA ASP A 138 7.24 -12.11 -7.72
C ASP A 138 5.87 -12.15 -8.41
N ILE A 139 4.91 -11.44 -7.88
CA ILE A 139 3.52 -11.40 -8.33
C ILE A 139 3.17 -9.95 -8.70
N LEU A 140 2.45 -9.77 -9.79
CA LEU A 140 1.78 -8.51 -10.09
C LEU A 140 0.27 -8.74 -10.08
N LEU A 141 -0.41 -8.10 -9.12
CA LEU A 141 -1.85 -8.23 -8.92
C LEU A 141 -2.58 -7.00 -9.48
N ALA A 142 -3.57 -7.23 -10.34
CA ALA A 142 -4.49 -6.19 -10.77
C ALA A 142 -5.69 -6.17 -9.83
N VAL A 143 -5.86 -5.08 -9.09
CA VAL A 143 -6.95 -4.87 -8.14
C VAL A 143 -7.95 -3.90 -8.76
N ASN A 144 -9.18 -4.35 -8.96
CA ASN A 144 -10.21 -3.54 -9.58
C ASN A 144 -10.65 -2.40 -8.67
N ARG A 145 -10.89 -1.27 -9.29
CA ARG A 145 -11.39 -0.05 -8.67
C ARG A 145 -12.65 0.42 -9.41
N ALA A 146 -13.45 1.26 -8.77
CA ALA A 146 -14.60 1.88 -9.41
C ALA A 146 -14.24 2.55 -10.76
N TYR A 147 -15.24 2.69 -11.63
CA TYR A 147 -15.12 3.29 -12.96
C TYR A 147 -14.17 2.56 -13.91
N ASN A 148 -14.14 1.22 -13.86
CA ASN A 148 -13.32 0.36 -14.73
C ASN A 148 -11.82 0.69 -14.70
N LYS A 149 -11.33 1.15 -13.57
CA LYS A 149 -9.90 1.34 -13.31
C LYS A 149 -9.34 0.16 -12.54
N SER A 150 -8.05 -0.07 -12.66
CA SER A 150 -7.32 -1.07 -11.88
C SER A 150 -6.04 -0.47 -11.33
N ASP A 151 -5.70 -0.90 -10.13
CA ASP A 151 -4.39 -0.64 -9.53
C ASP A 151 -3.53 -1.89 -9.67
N TYR A 152 -2.27 -1.71 -10.08
CA TYR A 152 -1.31 -2.79 -10.27
C TYR A 152 -0.34 -2.82 -9.11
N ILE A 153 -0.42 -3.87 -8.30
CA ILE A 153 0.31 -3.94 -7.03
C ILE A 153 1.27 -5.12 -7.07
N PRO A 154 2.60 -4.84 -7.03
CA PRO A 154 3.61 -5.88 -6.88
C PRO A 154 3.54 -6.50 -5.48
N ALA A 155 3.67 -7.81 -5.42
CA ALA A 155 3.76 -8.54 -4.17
C ALA A 155 4.84 -9.62 -4.26
N ILE A 156 5.44 -9.95 -3.12
CA ILE A 156 6.41 -11.04 -3.01
C ILE A 156 5.84 -12.10 -2.09
N ALA A 157 5.65 -13.29 -2.63
CA ALA A 157 5.30 -14.47 -1.84
C ALA A 157 6.57 -15.22 -1.41
N TRP A 158 6.56 -15.79 -0.21
CA TRP A 158 7.69 -16.48 0.39
C TRP A 158 7.39 -17.94 0.68
N GLY A 159 8.40 -18.81 0.53
CA GLY A 159 8.36 -20.21 0.93
C GLY A 159 7.22 -20.98 0.28
N ARG A 160 6.36 -21.58 1.10
CA ARG A 160 5.20 -22.36 0.63
C ARG A 160 4.27 -21.55 -0.26
N ASN A 161 4.06 -20.26 0.07
CA ASN A 161 3.22 -19.37 -0.75
C ASN A 161 3.88 -19.09 -2.10
N ALA A 162 5.21 -18.99 -2.17
CA ALA A 162 5.92 -18.85 -3.43
C ALA A 162 5.71 -20.07 -4.34
N ARG A 163 5.81 -21.28 -3.79
CA ARG A 163 5.53 -22.53 -4.50
C ARG A 163 4.07 -22.63 -4.96
N PHE A 164 3.15 -22.17 -4.14
CA PHE A 164 1.73 -22.12 -4.48
C PHE A 164 1.46 -21.21 -5.68
N CYS A 165 2.11 -20.04 -5.73
CA CYS A 165 1.89 -19.04 -6.76
C CYS A 165 2.60 -19.35 -8.10
N GLN A 166 3.68 -20.12 -8.08
CA GLN A 166 4.58 -20.26 -9.26
C GLN A 166 3.89 -20.76 -10.55
N ASN A 167 2.84 -21.56 -10.40
CA ASN A 167 2.12 -22.17 -11.53
C ASN A 167 0.77 -21.51 -11.84
N MET A 168 0.47 -20.39 -11.17
CA MET A 168 -0.77 -19.68 -11.42
C MET A 168 -0.79 -19.04 -12.81
N GLN A 169 -1.94 -19.10 -13.44
CA GLN A 169 -2.15 -18.50 -14.76
C GLN A 169 -2.58 -17.04 -14.65
N VAL A 170 -2.27 -16.25 -15.67
CA VAL A 170 -2.82 -14.90 -15.83
C VAL A 170 -4.35 -14.98 -15.83
N GLY A 171 -5.00 -14.06 -15.12
CA GLY A 171 -6.45 -14.05 -14.93
C GLY A 171 -6.95 -14.82 -13.71
N THR A 172 -6.07 -15.55 -12.99
CA THR A 172 -6.43 -16.21 -11.73
C THR A 172 -6.75 -15.18 -10.66
N GLU A 173 -7.90 -15.33 -10.01
CA GLU A 173 -8.24 -14.53 -8.83
C GLU A 173 -7.40 -14.98 -7.62
N LEU A 174 -6.85 -14.01 -6.91
CA LEU A 174 -5.99 -14.27 -5.76
C LEU A 174 -6.32 -13.28 -4.62
N LYS A 175 -6.49 -13.82 -3.42
CA LYS A 175 -6.52 -13.03 -2.19
C LYS A 175 -5.14 -13.07 -1.54
N ILE A 176 -4.60 -11.90 -1.26
CA ILE A 176 -3.33 -11.73 -0.55
C ILE A 176 -3.61 -11.09 0.81
N ILE A 177 -3.12 -11.71 1.86
CA ILE A 177 -3.00 -11.09 3.19
C ILE A 177 -1.52 -11.05 3.49
N GLY A 178 -1.01 -9.87 3.74
CA GLY A 178 0.41 -9.66 3.91
C GLY A 178 0.73 -8.38 4.66
N ARG A 179 1.95 -7.95 4.55
CA ARG A 179 2.47 -6.73 5.17
C ARG A 179 3.22 -5.89 4.14
N VAL A 180 3.27 -4.59 4.42
CA VAL A 180 4.15 -3.68 3.68
C VAL A 180 5.58 -3.90 4.11
#